data_7060894e278662b427ff384802adb4c7
#
_entry.id   7060894e278662b427ff384802adb4c7
#
_cell.length_a   1.000
_cell.length_b   1.000
_cell.length_c   1.000
_cell.angle_alpha   90.00
_cell.angle_beta   90.00
_cell.angle_gamma   90.00
#
_symmetry.space_group_name_H-M   'P 1'
#
loop_
_entity.id
_entity.type
_entity.pdbx_description
1 polymer ?
#
loop_
_entity_poly.entity_id
_entity_poly.type
_entity_poly.pdbx_seq_one_letter_code
_entity_poly.pdbx_strand_id
1 'polypeptide(L)'
;MGPNAVRMLRLLGLGVAAAALLLLPSSAFAKQHAKHRGHHSRHHDGDHHGDAGHGTVYTTTNDPNGNAVIVFTRNRDGTLRQGPTVPTGGTGIAAQPPFTFPIVDSSGSMALAKNGRLLFVVNDGDNTITSFRTTDGGLRRVDRVSSGGVLPVSLTVHGNLLYVVNEESSNISGYYFSDDGRLFSIPGSQQLLSPGFPSGTAPPNAGGVAAQIGFSPDGHQLIVTLRGVPSTVGAIDTFAVNPNGSLTLEQADRTASVDPNPFGFAFTPSGTLLVSNVGQVNGTFAYPAGSVPIPQILDPAQFTGSASSYSLSSTGALAPVTTEVLSGGRGACWLVLSKDGKFAFVTNTLSTAPILGPPNGIGTGAGGLTTYRVGSDGSLTRLSQTDLGPGSPTDEAVSADGKFLYVSDPNVPPPPATSHIDVFAINGNGSLTPITQGPTLPVIISGLAAN
;
A
#
# COMPACT_ATOMS: atom_id res chain seq x y z
N MET A 1 8.49 -60.14 -10.55
CA MET A 1 9.79 -60.38 -9.93
C MET A 1 10.12 -59.18 -9.07
N GLY A 2 9.89 -59.32 -7.80
CA GLY A 2 10.48 -58.54 -6.74
C GLY A 2 11.85 -59.10 -6.40
N PRO A 3 12.44 -58.90 -5.24
CA PRO A 3 12.02 -58.16 -4.06
C PRO A 3 13.19 -57.57 -3.20
N ASN A 4 12.84 -57.11 -2.01
CA ASN A 4 13.59 -57.10 -0.74
C ASN A 4 14.34 -55.81 -0.42
N ALA A 5 13.95 -55.13 0.58
CA ALA A 5 13.65 -55.39 1.98
C ALA A 5 14.80 -55.00 2.92
N VAL A 6 14.47 -54.15 3.88
CA VAL A 6 14.61 -54.30 5.33
C VAL A 6 15.99 -54.10 5.97
N ARG A 7 16.06 -53.16 6.92
CA ARG A 7 16.36 -53.27 8.36
C ARG A 7 16.80 -51.92 8.91
N MET A 8 16.04 -51.31 9.80
CA MET A 8 15.80 -51.55 11.23
C MET A 8 16.96 -51.25 12.17
N LEU A 9 16.73 -50.27 13.02
CA LEU A 9 16.81 -50.24 14.50
C LEU A 9 18.13 -49.89 15.19
N ARG A 10 18.11 -48.91 16.07
CA ARG A 10 18.28 -48.87 17.54
C ARG A 10 18.70 -47.49 17.99
N LEU A 11 17.94 -46.78 18.78
CA LEU A 11 17.59 -46.85 20.22
C LEU A 11 18.63 -46.23 21.15
N LEU A 12 18.14 -45.23 21.88
CA LEU A 12 18.42 -44.84 23.26
C LEU A 12 19.61 -43.95 23.61
N GLY A 13 19.31 -42.88 24.28
CA GLY A 13 20.18 -42.07 25.12
C GLY A 13 19.40 -40.97 25.83
N LEU A 14 18.73 -41.31 26.93
CA LEU A 14 18.20 -40.34 27.92
C LEU A 14 19.36 -39.59 28.56
N GLY A 15 19.19 -38.28 28.70
CA GLY A 15 20.04 -37.41 29.55
C GLY A 15 19.20 -36.34 30.17
N VAL A 16 18.62 -36.58 31.35
CA VAL A 16 18.02 -35.60 32.25
C VAL A 16 19.15 -34.83 32.92
N ALA A 17 19.12 -33.53 32.89
CA ALA A 17 19.86 -32.70 33.83
C ALA A 17 19.00 -31.53 34.27
N ALA A 18 18.83 -31.47 35.54
CA ALA A 18 17.93 -30.65 36.31
C ALA A 18 18.39 -29.19 36.50
N ALA A 19 17.42 -28.40 36.87
CA ALA A 19 17.43 -27.01 37.25
C ALA A 19 18.50 -26.59 38.26
N ALA A 20 18.96 -25.34 38.14
CA ALA A 20 19.40 -24.56 39.30
C ALA A 20 18.93 -23.11 39.16
N LEU A 21 17.92 -22.80 39.90
CA LEU A 21 17.44 -21.47 40.21
C LEU A 21 18.45 -20.81 41.16
N LEU A 22 19.05 -19.69 40.79
CA LEU A 22 19.79 -18.85 41.74
C LEU A 22 19.15 -17.46 41.75
N LEU A 23 18.35 -17.28 42.81
CA LEU A 23 17.93 -15.98 43.34
C LEU A 23 19.12 -15.31 44.05
N LEU A 24 19.45 -14.09 43.73
CA LEU A 24 20.22 -13.20 44.60
C LEU A 24 19.61 -11.77 44.63
N PRO A 25 19.79 -11.05 45.71
CA PRO A 25 18.84 -10.06 46.18
C PRO A 25 19.15 -8.62 45.78
N SER A 26 18.13 -7.80 45.86
CA SER A 26 18.14 -6.35 45.83
C SER A 26 19.01 -5.76 46.95
N SER A 27 19.91 -4.82 46.64
CA SER A 27 20.48 -3.88 47.58
C SER A 27 20.27 -2.46 47.08
N ALA A 28 19.50 -1.74 47.87
CA ALA A 28 19.37 -0.30 47.84
C ALA A 28 20.71 0.37 48.28
N PHE A 29 21.14 1.41 47.61
CA PHE A 29 22.08 2.36 48.17
C PHE A 29 21.59 3.78 48.02
N ALA A 30 21.76 4.49 49.12
CA ALA A 30 21.23 5.79 49.45
C ALA A 30 22.07 6.94 48.81
N LYS A 31 21.42 8.09 48.80
CA LYS A 31 21.91 9.43 48.43
C LYS A 31 23.21 9.80 49.15
N GLN A 32 24.10 10.44 48.43
CA GLN A 32 24.98 11.45 49.04
C GLN A 32 25.05 12.71 48.16
N HIS A 33 24.66 13.83 48.78
CA HIS A 33 24.85 15.18 48.29
C HIS A 33 26.32 15.60 48.37
N ALA A 34 26.88 16.13 47.31
CA ALA A 34 28.02 17.00 47.39
C ALA A 34 27.79 18.24 46.49
N LYS A 35 27.70 19.38 47.13
CA LYS A 35 27.74 20.72 46.51
C LYS A 35 29.16 21.00 46.06
N HIS A 36 29.37 21.34 44.81
CA HIS A 36 30.52 22.18 44.41
C HIS A 36 30.03 23.28 43.47
N ARG A 37 30.38 24.50 43.89
CA ARG A 37 30.22 25.75 43.12
C ARG A 37 31.33 25.88 42.11
N GLY A 38 30.98 26.46 40.95
CA GLY A 38 31.87 27.35 40.21
C GLY A 38 32.35 26.88 38.85
N HIS A 39 31.82 27.35 37.79
CA HIS A 39 32.37 28.35 36.87
C HIS A 39 31.48 28.42 35.62
N HIS A 40 31.01 29.63 35.31
CA HIS A 40 30.32 29.96 34.08
C HIS A 40 31.29 29.87 32.90
N SER A 41 31.11 28.89 32.03
CA SER A 41 31.44 29.01 30.62
C SER A 41 30.14 28.97 29.85
N ARG A 42 29.77 30.10 29.23
CA ARG A 42 28.66 30.19 28.27
C ARG A 42 29.10 29.41 27.03
N HIS A 43 28.74 28.14 26.96
CA HIS A 43 28.57 27.47 25.68
C HIS A 43 27.25 27.95 25.12
N HIS A 44 27.28 28.57 23.95
CA HIS A 44 26.15 28.69 23.07
C HIS A 44 25.79 27.26 22.68
N ASP A 45 24.87 26.65 23.41
CA ASP A 45 24.05 25.57 22.90
C ASP A 45 23.17 26.21 21.83
N GLY A 46 23.58 26.03 20.60
CA GLY A 46 22.69 26.26 19.46
C GLY A 46 21.50 25.36 19.65
N ASP A 47 20.37 25.93 20.07
CA ASP A 47 19.07 25.31 19.99
C ASP A 47 18.85 24.89 18.55
N HIS A 48 19.22 23.67 18.22
CA HIS A 48 18.63 22.95 17.10
C HIS A 48 17.16 22.66 17.48
N HIS A 49 16.35 23.70 17.47
CA HIS A 49 14.93 23.53 17.28
C HIS A 49 14.79 22.80 15.94
N GLY A 50 14.56 21.49 15.99
CA GLY A 50 14.17 20.71 14.84
C GLY A 50 13.04 21.46 14.15
N ASP A 51 13.29 21.86 12.94
CA ASP A 51 12.41 22.70 12.13
C ASP A 51 11.13 21.90 11.86
N ALA A 52 10.11 22.05 12.73
CA ALA A 52 8.85 21.32 12.76
C ALA A 52 7.95 21.63 11.54
N GLY A 53 8.54 21.98 10.41
CA GLY A 53 7.84 22.39 9.18
C GLY A 53 8.22 21.62 7.92
N HIS A 54 9.17 20.71 7.99
CA HIS A 54 9.58 19.90 6.85
C HIS A 54 9.15 18.46 7.03
N GLY A 55 8.56 17.87 5.98
CA GLY A 55 8.24 16.44 5.87
C GLY A 55 8.99 15.83 4.70
N THR A 56 8.77 14.57 4.47
CA THR A 56 9.37 13.84 3.35
C THR A 56 8.28 13.07 2.61
N VAL A 57 8.36 13.08 1.29
CA VAL A 57 7.50 12.28 0.40
C VAL A 57 8.39 11.31 -0.35
N TYR A 58 7.93 10.08 -0.50
CA TYR A 58 8.63 8.99 -1.15
C TYR A 58 7.78 8.40 -2.26
N THR A 59 8.43 8.04 -3.37
CA THR A 59 7.84 7.24 -4.45
C THR A 59 8.91 6.34 -5.05
N THR A 60 8.53 5.33 -5.85
CA THR A 60 9.49 4.46 -6.54
C THR A 60 9.53 4.72 -8.03
N THR A 61 10.66 4.38 -8.65
CA THR A 61 10.83 4.44 -10.09
C THR A 61 10.14 3.28 -10.81
N ASN A 62 9.85 2.21 -10.10
CA ASN A 62 9.37 0.94 -10.66
C ASN A 62 10.17 0.47 -11.91
N ASP A 63 11.46 0.80 -11.97
CA ASP A 63 12.32 0.49 -13.13
C ASP A 63 12.64 -1.02 -13.16
N PRO A 64 12.33 -1.73 -14.26
CA PRO A 64 12.63 -3.15 -14.40
C PRO A 64 14.14 -3.45 -14.40
N ASN A 65 14.99 -2.48 -14.68
CA ASN A 65 16.44 -2.65 -14.65
C ASN A 65 17.06 -2.35 -13.28
N GLY A 66 16.29 -1.78 -12.35
CA GLY A 66 16.75 -1.44 -11.02
C GLY A 66 15.81 -0.46 -10.33
N ASN A 67 14.93 -0.96 -9.47
CA ASN A 67 14.00 -0.12 -8.73
C ASN A 67 14.72 0.77 -7.72
N ALA A 68 14.22 1.98 -7.54
CA ALA A 68 14.79 2.96 -6.61
C ALA A 68 13.69 3.82 -5.97
N VAL A 69 13.94 4.29 -4.75
CA VAL A 69 13.09 5.26 -4.08
C VAL A 69 13.57 6.66 -4.38
N ILE A 70 12.68 7.51 -4.90
CA ILE A 70 12.91 8.95 -5.05
C ILE A 70 12.44 9.63 -3.77
N VAL A 71 13.29 10.43 -3.16
CA VAL A 71 13.02 11.16 -1.93
C VAL A 71 12.74 12.62 -2.25
N PHE A 72 11.67 13.18 -1.69
CA PHE A 72 11.35 14.60 -1.79
C PHE A 72 11.33 15.22 -0.40
N THR A 73 11.96 16.38 -0.25
CA THR A 73 11.77 17.22 0.92
C THR A 73 10.52 18.08 0.71
N ARG A 74 9.59 18.02 1.64
CA ARG A 74 8.41 18.89 1.67
C ARG A 74 8.73 20.21 2.33
N ASN A 75 8.45 21.31 1.67
CA ASN A 75 8.51 22.65 2.24
C ASN A 75 7.27 22.93 3.13
N ARG A 76 7.30 24.01 3.90
CA ARG A 76 6.20 24.40 4.80
C ARG A 76 4.89 24.71 4.06
N ASP A 77 4.99 25.16 2.82
CA ASP A 77 3.87 25.45 1.93
C ASP A 77 3.33 24.23 1.18
N GLY A 78 3.90 23.05 1.43
CA GLY A 78 3.53 21.80 0.78
C GLY A 78 4.30 21.48 -0.48
N THR A 79 5.02 22.45 -1.08
CA THR A 79 5.82 22.22 -2.30
C THR A 79 6.90 21.17 -2.07
N LEU A 80 7.28 20.47 -3.14
CA LEU A 80 8.25 19.39 -3.10
C LEU A 80 9.56 19.79 -3.79
N ARG A 81 10.67 19.49 -3.13
CA ARG A 81 12.01 19.57 -3.70
C ARG A 81 12.59 18.16 -3.81
N GLN A 82 12.91 17.73 -5.02
CA GLN A 82 13.53 16.43 -5.24
C GLN A 82 14.89 16.34 -4.55
N GLY A 83 15.09 15.27 -3.83
CA GLY A 83 16.33 14.88 -3.16
C GLY A 83 16.99 13.68 -3.87
N PRO A 84 17.65 12.80 -3.12
CA PRO A 84 18.34 11.65 -3.68
C PRO A 84 17.36 10.59 -4.23
N THR A 85 17.83 9.85 -5.22
CA THR A 85 17.24 8.59 -5.68
C THR A 85 18.08 7.45 -5.11
N VAL A 86 17.47 6.57 -4.31
CA VAL A 86 18.19 5.54 -3.54
C VAL A 86 17.79 4.15 -4.05
N PRO A 87 18.73 3.36 -4.61
CA PRO A 87 18.42 2.03 -5.12
C PRO A 87 17.87 1.09 -4.06
N THR A 88 16.78 0.37 -4.39
CA THR A 88 16.23 -0.68 -3.54
C THR A 88 17.12 -1.93 -3.56
N GLY A 89 17.84 -2.14 -4.63
CA GLY A 89 18.62 -3.35 -4.92
C GLY A 89 17.76 -4.48 -5.49
N GLY A 90 16.47 -4.24 -5.69
CA GLY A 90 15.55 -5.09 -6.44
C GLY A 90 15.17 -4.45 -7.77
N THR A 91 14.22 -5.05 -8.48
CA THR A 91 13.71 -4.55 -9.77
C THR A 91 12.21 -4.27 -9.71
N GLY A 92 11.77 -3.30 -10.48
CA GLY A 92 10.37 -3.05 -10.76
C GLY A 92 9.88 -3.96 -11.89
N ILE A 93 8.62 -3.75 -12.28
CA ILE A 93 8.00 -4.54 -13.35
C ILE A 93 8.19 -3.86 -14.71
N ALA A 94 8.43 -4.66 -15.75
CA ALA A 94 8.40 -4.16 -17.11
C ALA A 94 6.97 -3.86 -17.55
N ALA A 95 6.82 -2.94 -18.52
CA ALA A 95 5.54 -2.71 -19.17
C ALA A 95 4.92 -4.01 -19.67
N GLN A 96 3.67 -4.25 -19.31
CA GLN A 96 2.92 -5.45 -19.70
C GLN A 96 1.79 -5.05 -20.64
N PRO A 97 1.62 -5.72 -21.79
CA PRO A 97 0.47 -5.46 -22.63
C PRO A 97 -0.85 -5.68 -21.85
N PRO A 98 -1.87 -4.85 -22.03
CA PRO A 98 -2.00 -3.80 -23.03
C PRO A 98 -1.31 -2.47 -22.66
N PHE A 99 -0.75 -2.35 -21.46
CA PHE A 99 -0.08 -1.13 -21.03
C PHE A 99 1.28 -0.98 -21.72
N THR A 100 1.56 0.21 -22.17
CA THR A 100 2.86 0.54 -22.81
C THR A 100 3.87 1.07 -21.80
N PHE A 101 3.54 1.06 -20.52
CA PHE A 101 4.35 1.57 -19.41
C PHE A 101 4.21 0.64 -18.19
N PRO A 102 5.24 0.56 -17.34
CA PRO A 102 5.19 -0.23 -16.12
C PRO A 102 4.26 0.44 -15.11
N ILE A 103 3.24 -0.25 -14.69
CA ILE A 103 2.33 0.20 -13.62
C ILE A 103 2.17 -0.90 -12.59
N VAL A 104 2.32 -0.56 -11.32
CA VAL A 104 1.85 -1.38 -10.21
C VAL A 104 0.39 -1.00 -9.99
N ASP A 105 -0.50 -1.83 -10.49
CA ASP A 105 -1.95 -1.60 -10.42
C ASP A 105 -2.51 -2.05 -9.06
N SER A 106 -1.98 -1.42 -7.99
CA SER A 106 -2.33 -1.72 -6.60
C SER A 106 -2.08 -0.51 -5.71
N SER A 107 -2.63 -0.52 -4.52
CA SER A 107 -2.42 0.50 -3.49
C SER A 107 -1.49 -0.03 -2.38
N GLY A 108 -0.64 0.85 -1.85
CA GLY A 108 0.23 0.50 -0.72
C GLY A 108 1.46 -0.33 -1.10
N SER A 109 2.10 -0.05 -2.24
CA SER A 109 3.38 -0.67 -2.61
C SER A 109 4.54 -0.25 -1.69
N MET A 110 4.33 0.74 -0.84
CA MET A 110 5.26 1.15 0.21
C MET A 110 4.54 1.55 1.51
N ALA A 111 5.20 1.39 2.64
CA ALA A 111 4.68 1.79 3.94
C ALA A 111 5.77 2.35 4.86
N LEU A 112 5.40 3.43 5.58
CA LEU A 112 6.21 3.99 6.66
C LEU A 112 5.87 3.32 7.99
N ALA A 113 6.88 3.08 8.82
CA ALA A 113 6.73 2.54 10.17
C ALA A 113 7.54 3.34 11.20
N LYS A 114 7.28 3.07 12.48
CA LYS A 114 8.02 3.68 13.59
C LYS A 114 8.06 5.21 13.51
N ASN A 115 6.91 5.84 13.25
CA ASN A 115 6.79 7.29 13.07
C ASN A 115 7.72 7.83 11.97
N GLY A 116 7.72 7.17 10.81
CA GLY A 116 8.50 7.57 9.64
C GLY A 116 9.98 7.22 9.68
N ARG A 117 10.48 6.50 10.72
CA ARG A 117 11.89 6.11 10.82
C ARG A 117 12.29 4.92 9.93
N LEU A 118 11.33 4.14 9.50
CA LEU A 118 11.51 3.02 8.58
C LEU A 118 10.58 3.18 7.39
N LEU A 119 11.07 2.78 6.22
CA LEU A 119 10.29 2.66 4.98
C LEU A 119 10.46 1.25 4.45
N PHE A 120 9.36 0.61 4.08
CA PHE A 120 9.34 -0.68 3.40
C PHE A 120 8.75 -0.50 2.01
N VAL A 121 9.31 -1.22 1.04
CA VAL A 121 8.97 -1.08 -0.39
C VAL A 121 8.95 -2.46 -1.03
N VAL A 122 7.96 -2.76 -1.86
CA VAL A 122 7.95 -3.96 -2.71
C VAL A 122 8.82 -3.73 -3.94
N ASN A 123 9.43 -4.80 -4.43
CA ASN A 123 10.06 -4.88 -5.74
C ASN A 123 9.35 -6.02 -6.48
N ASP A 124 8.41 -5.63 -7.28
CA ASP A 124 7.47 -6.52 -7.95
C ASP A 124 8.14 -7.36 -9.05
N GLY A 125 9.19 -6.84 -9.69
CA GLY A 125 9.89 -7.53 -10.77
C GLY A 125 10.80 -8.67 -10.32
N ASP A 126 11.33 -8.65 -9.10
CA ASP A 126 12.21 -9.72 -8.57
C ASP A 126 11.68 -10.37 -7.27
N ASN A 127 10.42 -10.13 -6.94
CA ASN A 127 9.72 -10.78 -5.84
C ASN A 127 10.37 -10.54 -4.47
N THR A 128 10.79 -9.30 -4.20
CA THR A 128 11.46 -8.95 -2.94
C THR A 128 10.80 -7.76 -2.23
N ILE A 129 11.10 -7.63 -0.94
CA ILE A 129 10.79 -6.46 -0.12
C ILE A 129 12.10 -5.84 0.30
N THR A 130 12.22 -4.52 0.20
CA THR A 130 13.37 -3.77 0.71
C THR A 130 12.96 -2.89 1.87
N SER A 131 13.76 -2.88 2.93
CA SER A 131 13.61 -1.98 4.05
C SER A 131 14.70 -0.89 4.05
N PHE A 132 14.30 0.29 4.49
CA PHE A 132 15.18 1.43 4.65
C PHE A 132 15.02 2.05 6.03
N ARG A 133 16.09 2.59 6.56
CA ARG A 133 16.08 3.59 7.64
C ARG A 133 16.08 4.97 7.01
N THR A 134 15.17 5.83 7.47
CA THR A 134 15.18 7.24 7.09
C THR A 134 16.34 7.95 7.79
N THR A 135 16.94 8.92 7.11
CA THR A 135 18.05 9.74 7.60
C THR A 135 17.77 11.19 7.25
N ASP A 136 18.54 12.11 7.84
CA ASP A 136 18.44 13.52 7.49
C ASP A 136 18.77 13.71 6.00
N GLY A 137 17.72 13.95 5.21
CA GLY A 137 17.81 14.18 3.77
C GLY A 137 17.85 12.94 2.87
N GLY A 138 17.59 11.71 3.38
CA GLY A 138 17.60 10.54 2.51
C GLY A 138 17.23 9.23 3.18
N LEU A 139 17.66 8.13 2.55
CA LEU A 139 17.41 6.76 2.97
C LEU A 139 18.71 5.96 3.04
N ARG A 140 18.79 5.06 4.01
CA ARG A 140 19.84 4.04 4.09
C ARG A 140 19.17 2.66 4.02
N ARG A 141 19.46 1.90 2.95
CA ARG A 141 18.98 0.53 2.83
C ARG A 141 19.49 -0.32 3.99
N VAL A 142 18.60 -1.12 4.58
CA VAL A 142 18.90 -2.00 5.71
C VAL A 142 18.91 -3.44 5.27
N ASP A 143 17.80 -3.90 4.66
CA ASP A 143 17.60 -5.31 4.33
C ASP A 143 16.87 -5.45 2.99
N ARG A 144 16.99 -6.63 2.38
CA ARG A 144 16.21 -7.08 1.23
C ARG A 144 15.97 -8.57 1.34
N VAL A 145 14.72 -8.97 1.34
CA VAL A 145 14.30 -10.36 1.49
C VAL A 145 13.29 -10.76 0.40
N SER A 146 13.12 -12.06 0.16
CA SER A 146 12.02 -12.56 -0.69
C SER A 146 10.68 -12.11 -0.11
N SER A 147 9.69 -11.81 -0.95
CA SER A 147 8.30 -11.52 -0.55
C SER A 147 7.51 -12.77 -0.15
N GLY A 148 8.07 -13.96 -0.34
CA GLY A 148 7.39 -15.23 -0.06
C GLY A 148 6.35 -15.63 -1.12
N GLY A 149 6.34 -14.99 -2.27
CA GLY A 149 5.46 -15.27 -3.40
C GLY A 149 5.96 -14.64 -4.69
N VAL A 150 5.06 -14.49 -5.66
CA VAL A 150 5.35 -13.92 -6.98
C VAL A 150 4.50 -12.67 -7.16
N LEU A 151 5.13 -11.60 -7.63
CA LEU A 151 4.55 -10.30 -7.88
C LEU A 151 3.98 -9.65 -6.60
N PRO A 152 4.84 -9.23 -5.63
CA PRO A 152 4.41 -8.47 -4.47
C PRO A 152 3.94 -7.08 -4.90
N VAL A 153 2.69 -6.73 -4.58
CA VAL A 153 2.09 -5.48 -5.07
C VAL A 153 1.70 -4.52 -3.96
N SER A 154 1.46 -5.02 -2.75
CA SER A 154 1.03 -4.19 -1.61
C SER A 154 1.59 -4.76 -0.31
N LEU A 155 1.94 -3.87 0.61
CA LEU A 155 2.40 -4.25 1.96
C LEU A 155 1.80 -3.31 3.02
N THR A 156 1.71 -3.83 4.23
CA THR A 156 1.19 -3.09 5.38
C THR A 156 1.98 -3.39 6.64
N VAL A 157 1.94 -2.46 7.59
CA VAL A 157 2.67 -2.59 8.87
C VAL A 157 1.80 -2.24 10.06
N HIS A 158 1.93 -3.01 11.13
CA HIS A 158 1.36 -2.70 12.44
C HIS A 158 2.29 -3.19 13.56
N GLY A 159 2.62 -2.31 14.52
CA GLY A 159 3.60 -2.64 15.56
C GLY A 159 4.98 -2.99 14.96
N ASN A 160 5.36 -4.26 15.03
CA ASN A 160 6.57 -4.84 14.43
C ASN A 160 6.24 -5.90 13.37
N LEU A 161 4.98 -5.98 12.95
CA LEU A 161 4.53 -6.90 11.91
C LEU A 161 4.48 -6.19 10.56
N LEU A 162 4.89 -6.90 9.53
CA LEU A 162 4.72 -6.53 8.14
C LEU A 162 4.08 -7.70 7.40
N TYR A 163 3.05 -7.42 6.61
CA TYR A 163 2.51 -8.39 5.67
C TYR A 163 2.55 -7.83 4.26
N VAL A 164 2.79 -8.73 3.32
CA VAL A 164 2.81 -8.45 1.89
C VAL A 164 1.84 -9.37 1.18
N VAL A 165 1.13 -8.83 0.21
CA VAL A 165 0.32 -9.62 -0.72
C VAL A 165 1.07 -9.77 -2.03
N ASN A 166 1.14 -11.02 -2.49
CA ASN A 166 1.76 -11.42 -3.75
C ASN A 166 0.65 -11.78 -4.73
N GLU A 167 0.51 -11.00 -5.76
CA GLU A 167 -0.63 -11.03 -6.66
C GLU A 167 -0.64 -12.29 -7.53
N GLU A 168 0.45 -12.59 -8.23
CA GLU A 168 0.49 -13.71 -9.18
C GLU A 168 0.44 -15.08 -8.48
N SER A 169 1.04 -15.19 -7.29
CA SER A 169 0.94 -16.40 -6.48
C SER A 169 -0.30 -16.44 -5.57
N SER A 170 -1.14 -15.40 -5.59
CA SER A 170 -2.37 -15.27 -4.80
C SER A 170 -2.21 -15.63 -3.34
N ASN A 171 -1.19 -15.07 -2.68
CA ASN A 171 -0.89 -15.37 -1.28
C ASN A 171 -0.44 -14.14 -0.50
N ILE A 172 -0.57 -14.24 0.83
CA ILE A 172 0.00 -13.32 1.79
C ILE A 172 1.22 -13.98 2.43
N SER A 173 2.23 -13.17 2.79
CA SER A 173 3.36 -13.60 3.62
C SER A 173 3.64 -12.55 4.71
N GLY A 174 3.95 -13.01 5.92
CA GLY A 174 4.20 -12.16 7.09
C GLY A 174 5.66 -12.15 7.54
N TYR A 175 6.07 -11.03 8.11
CA TYR A 175 7.42 -10.78 8.63
C TYR A 175 7.34 -10.04 9.96
N TYR A 176 8.24 -10.37 10.88
CA TYR A 176 8.64 -9.46 11.93
C TYR A 176 9.72 -8.52 11.41
N PHE A 177 9.72 -7.29 11.87
CA PHE A 177 10.84 -6.40 11.65
C PHE A 177 11.39 -5.83 12.96
N SER A 178 12.72 -5.72 13.02
CA SER A 178 13.42 -5.13 14.16
C SER A 178 13.38 -3.59 14.12
N ASP A 179 13.73 -2.94 15.21
CA ASP A 179 13.75 -1.47 15.30
C ASP A 179 14.78 -0.82 14.35
N ASP A 180 15.76 -1.59 13.86
CA ASP A 180 16.69 -1.15 12.82
C ASP A 180 16.24 -1.48 11.39
N GLY A 181 15.11 -2.18 11.23
CA GLY A 181 14.46 -2.46 9.94
C GLY A 181 14.84 -3.80 9.30
N ARG A 182 15.49 -4.72 10.01
CA ARG A 182 15.73 -6.08 9.51
C ARG A 182 14.44 -6.88 9.49
N LEU A 183 14.27 -7.70 8.46
CA LEU A 183 13.08 -8.50 8.21
C LEU A 183 13.34 -9.98 8.51
N PHE A 184 12.39 -10.62 9.21
CA PHE A 184 12.41 -12.02 9.57
C PHE A 184 11.07 -12.65 9.21
N SER A 185 11.06 -13.65 8.33
CA SER A 185 9.82 -14.33 7.95
C SER A 185 9.16 -15.01 9.15
N ILE A 186 7.84 -14.94 9.22
CA ILE A 186 7.04 -15.58 10.27
C ILE A 186 6.64 -16.97 9.77
N PRO A 187 7.09 -18.05 10.41
CA PRO A 187 6.68 -19.40 10.06
C PRO A 187 5.15 -19.56 10.16
N GLY A 188 4.53 -20.13 9.13
CA GLY A 188 3.08 -20.35 9.09
C GLY A 188 2.24 -19.10 8.84
N SER A 189 2.84 -17.95 8.50
CA SER A 189 2.10 -16.74 8.14
C SER A 189 1.63 -16.72 6.69
N GLN A 190 2.14 -17.64 5.85
CA GLN A 190 1.72 -17.70 4.47
C GLN A 190 0.30 -18.25 4.37
N GLN A 191 -0.59 -17.50 3.73
CA GLN A 191 -1.98 -17.86 3.50
C GLN A 191 -2.34 -17.62 2.04
N LEU A 192 -3.12 -18.53 1.46
CA LEU A 192 -3.71 -18.31 0.15
C LEU A 192 -4.90 -17.35 0.27
N LEU A 193 -5.05 -16.53 -0.75
CA LEU A 193 -6.24 -15.71 -0.92
C LEU A 193 -7.41 -16.58 -1.35
N SER A 194 -8.62 -16.08 -1.12
CA SER A 194 -9.83 -16.74 -1.60
C SER A 194 -9.75 -17.01 -3.09
N PRO A 195 -10.19 -18.19 -3.56
CA PRO A 195 -10.09 -18.54 -4.96
C PRO A 195 -10.97 -17.63 -5.82
N GLY A 196 -10.41 -16.53 -6.29
CA GLY A 196 -10.87 -15.83 -7.48
C GLY A 196 -10.41 -16.60 -8.71
N PHE A 197 -9.14 -17.03 -8.64
CA PHE A 197 -8.56 -18.02 -9.54
C PHE A 197 -7.97 -19.16 -8.69
N PRO A 198 -8.14 -20.41 -9.10
CA PRO A 198 -7.34 -21.50 -8.58
C PRO A 198 -5.85 -21.16 -8.80
N SER A 199 -5.01 -21.32 -7.79
CA SER A 199 -3.57 -21.07 -7.91
C SER A 199 -3.00 -21.78 -9.12
N GLY A 200 -2.28 -21.06 -9.96
CA GLY A 200 -1.68 -21.61 -11.19
C GLY A 200 -2.60 -21.67 -12.42
N THR A 201 -3.84 -21.14 -12.34
CA THR A 201 -4.75 -21.04 -13.51
C THR A 201 -4.95 -19.60 -13.99
N ALA A 202 -4.50 -18.60 -13.24
CA ALA A 202 -4.39 -17.26 -13.77
C ALA A 202 -3.37 -17.30 -14.93
N PRO A 203 -3.71 -16.80 -16.12
CA PRO A 203 -2.70 -16.62 -17.14
C PRO A 203 -1.58 -15.75 -16.57
N PRO A 204 -0.31 -16.02 -16.86
CA PRO A 204 0.77 -15.11 -16.56
C PRO A 204 0.37 -13.70 -17.03
N ASN A 205 0.39 -12.71 -16.16
CA ASN A 205 -0.06 -11.34 -16.45
C ASN A 205 -1.59 -11.16 -16.61
N ALA A 206 -2.41 -12.07 -16.14
CA ALA A 206 -3.81 -11.80 -15.89
C ALA A 206 -3.87 -10.78 -14.75
N GLY A 207 -3.87 -9.51 -15.05
CA GLY A 207 -3.84 -8.42 -14.07
C GLY A 207 -4.56 -8.80 -12.80
N GLY A 208 -3.79 -8.82 -11.74
CA GLY A 208 -4.05 -9.62 -10.56
C GLY A 208 -5.33 -9.31 -9.84
N VAL A 209 -5.65 -10.24 -9.01
CA VAL A 209 -6.85 -10.18 -8.19
C VAL A 209 -6.62 -9.26 -7.00
N ALA A 210 -5.44 -9.32 -6.37
CA ALA A 210 -5.13 -8.52 -5.19
C ALA A 210 -4.83 -7.06 -5.52
N ALA A 211 -5.51 -6.11 -4.84
CA ALA A 211 -5.28 -4.69 -5.02
C ALA A 211 -4.61 -4.03 -3.82
N GLN A 212 -5.00 -4.38 -2.61
CA GLN A 212 -4.41 -3.81 -1.39
C GLN A 212 -4.50 -4.79 -0.23
N ILE A 213 -3.49 -4.73 0.64
CA ILE A 213 -3.51 -5.35 1.97
C ILE A 213 -3.38 -4.28 3.05
N GLY A 214 -4.12 -4.39 4.15
CA GLY A 214 -4.04 -3.45 5.28
C GLY A 214 -4.51 -4.04 6.59
N PHE A 215 -3.97 -3.53 7.69
CA PHE A 215 -4.43 -3.88 9.04
C PHE A 215 -5.70 -3.11 9.41
N SER A 216 -6.55 -3.73 10.22
CA SER A 216 -7.51 -3.00 11.05
C SER A 216 -6.78 -2.07 12.03
N PRO A 217 -7.41 -0.99 12.51
CA PRO A 217 -6.74 -0.03 13.40
C PRO A 217 -6.18 -0.63 14.70
N ASP A 218 -6.81 -1.68 15.21
CA ASP A 218 -6.39 -2.42 16.41
C ASP A 218 -5.31 -3.49 16.11
N GLY A 219 -5.01 -3.75 14.84
CA GLY A 219 -4.02 -4.73 14.40
C GLY A 219 -4.44 -6.19 14.53
N HIS A 220 -5.70 -6.46 14.88
CA HIS A 220 -6.18 -7.83 15.07
C HIS A 220 -6.60 -8.52 13.79
N GLN A 221 -6.86 -7.74 12.74
CA GLN A 221 -7.30 -8.27 11.46
C GLN A 221 -6.48 -7.69 10.31
N LEU A 222 -6.33 -8.48 9.25
CA LEU A 222 -5.85 -8.06 7.94
C LEU A 222 -6.99 -8.13 6.95
N ILE A 223 -7.06 -7.14 6.09
CA ILE A 223 -8.02 -7.03 5.00
C ILE A 223 -7.26 -7.08 3.68
N VAL A 224 -7.78 -7.81 2.71
CA VAL A 224 -7.29 -7.79 1.33
C VAL A 224 -8.46 -7.55 0.39
N THR A 225 -8.35 -6.52 -0.44
CA THR A 225 -9.28 -6.30 -1.53
C THR A 225 -8.83 -7.08 -2.77
N LEU A 226 -9.78 -7.77 -3.38
CA LEU A 226 -9.58 -8.61 -4.56
C LEU A 226 -10.47 -8.10 -5.69
N ARG A 227 -9.86 -7.65 -6.76
CA ARG A 227 -10.62 -7.24 -7.95
C ARG A 227 -11.32 -8.43 -8.59
N GLY A 228 -12.51 -8.21 -9.11
CA GLY A 228 -13.18 -9.19 -9.94
C GLY A 228 -12.48 -9.36 -11.29
N VAL A 229 -12.61 -10.54 -11.84
CA VAL A 229 -12.25 -10.80 -13.24
C VAL A 229 -13.53 -10.95 -14.05
N PRO A 230 -13.49 -10.91 -15.39
CA PRO A 230 -14.71 -10.82 -16.23
C PRO A 230 -15.85 -11.77 -15.92
N SER A 231 -15.58 -12.86 -15.24
CA SER A 231 -16.58 -13.86 -14.86
C SER A 231 -16.83 -13.95 -13.35
N THR A 232 -16.17 -13.12 -12.53
CA THR A 232 -16.27 -13.17 -11.07
C THR A 232 -16.45 -11.78 -10.47
N VAL A 233 -17.22 -11.70 -9.42
CA VAL A 233 -17.34 -10.50 -8.58
C VAL A 233 -16.06 -10.37 -7.76
N GLY A 234 -15.60 -9.15 -7.52
CA GLY A 234 -14.52 -8.88 -6.57
C GLY A 234 -14.87 -9.36 -5.15
N ALA A 235 -13.88 -9.42 -4.28
CA ALA A 235 -14.04 -9.87 -2.91
C ALA A 235 -13.24 -9.03 -1.93
N ILE A 236 -13.59 -9.12 -0.67
CA ILE A 236 -12.81 -8.60 0.45
C ILE A 236 -12.53 -9.77 1.40
N ASP A 237 -11.29 -10.23 1.43
CA ASP A 237 -10.86 -11.27 2.36
C ASP A 237 -10.46 -10.64 3.70
N THR A 238 -10.87 -11.26 4.81
CA THR A 238 -10.47 -10.88 6.14
C THR A 238 -9.76 -12.03 6.85
N PHE A 239 -8.68 -11.72 7.56
CA PHE A 239 -7.87 -12.69 8.28
C PHE A 239 -7.65 -12.24 9.71
N ALA A 240 -7.84 -13.13 10.70
CA ALA A 240 -7.37 -12.88 12.05
C ALA A 240 -5.84 -12.95 12.10
N VAL A 241 -5.23 -11.99 12.80
CA VAL A 241 -3.81 -11.96 13.10
C VAL A 241 -3.60 -12.59 14.48
N ASN A 242 -3.05 -13.80 14.51
CA ASN A 242 -2.80 -14.51 15.76
C ASN A 242 -1.62 -13.88 16.53
N PRO A 243 -1.51 -14.07 17.85
CA PRO A 243 -0.43 -13.49 18.65
C PRO A 243 0.98 -13.87 18.22
N ASN A 244 1.14 -14.99 17.51
CA ASN A 244 2.42 -15.43 16.94
C ASN A 244 2.64 -14.93 15.50
N GLY A 245 1.78 -14.04 15.01
CA GLY A 245 1.84 -13.51 13.64
C GLY A 245 1.42 -14.51 12.56
N SER A 246 0.90 -15.68 12.88
CA SER A 246 0.22 -16.52 11.90
C SER A 246 -1.16 -15.94 11.57
N LEU A 247 -1.70 -16.29 10.39
CA LEU A 247 -3.01 -15.83 9.96
C LEU A 247 -4.03 -16.96 9.97
N THR A 248 -5.27 -16.59 10.24
CA THR A 248 -6.42 -17.47 10.06
C THR A 248 -7.43 -16.76 9.16
N LEU A 249 -7.81 -17.36 8.04
CA LEU A 249 -8.86 -16.81 7.18
C LEU A 249 -10.18 -16.84 7.97
N GLU A 250 -10.76 -15.67 8.20
CA GLU A 250 -12.04 -15.53 8.93
C GLU A 250 -13.21 -15.53 7.94
N GLN A 251 -13.07 -14.75 6.88
CA GLN A 251 -14.12 -14.64 5.87
C GLN A 251 -13.53 -14.42 4.49
N ALA A 252 -14.05 -15.19 3.54
CA ALA A 252 -13.91 -14.99 2.12
C ALA A 252 -15.21 -14.38 1.61
N ASP A 253 -15.44 -13.09 1.83
CA ASP A 253 -16.72 -12.49 1.52
C ASP A 253 -16.76 -11.93 0.11
N ARG A 254 -17.29 -12.76 -0.80
CA ARG A 254 -17.59 -12.34 -2.16
C ARG A 254 -18.90 -11.54 -2.27
N THR A 255 -19.66 -11.47 -1.19
CA THR A 255 -20.93 -10.76 -1.15
C THR A 255 -20.82 -9.38 -0.52
N ALA A 256 -19.73 -9.10 0.21
CA ALA A 256 -19.55 -7.83 0.87
C ALA A 256 -19.20 -6.69 -0.11
N SER A 257 -18.57 -7.00 -1.23
CA SER A 257 -18.40 -6.00 -2.28
C SER A 257 -19.71 -5.80 -2.99
N VAL A 258 -20.41 -4.75 -2.63
CA VAL A 258 -21.67 -4.34 -3.27
C VAL A 258 -21.41 -3.88 -4.69
N ASP A 259 -20.18 -3.47 -4.98
CA ASP A 259 -19.67 -3.09 -6.30
C ASP A 259 -18.56 -4.08 -6.74
N PRO A 260 -18.51 -4.48 -8.01
CA PRO A 260 -17.78 -5.69 -8.43
C PRO A 260 -16.25 -5.63 -8.37
N ASN A 261 -15.62 -4.46 -8.15
CA ASN A 261 -14.17 -4.32 -8.22
C ASN A 261 -13.61 -3.48 -7.06
N PRO A 262 -13.60 -4.00 -5.80
CA PRO A 262 -12.96 -3.30 -4.68
C PRO A 262 -11.46 -3.16 -4.94
N PHE A 263 -10.91 -1.95 -4.68
CA PHE A 263 -9.52 -1.63 -4.96
C PHE A 263 -8.81 -1.07 -3.72
N GLY A 264 -8.70 0.26 -3.62
CA GLY A 264 -8.09 0.92 -2.48
C GLY A 264 -9.00 0.95 -1.26
N PHE A 265 -8.43 0.92 -0.07
CA PHE A 265 -9.21 1.06 1.15
C PHE A 265 -8.44 1.76 2.27
N ALA A 266 -9.19 2.32 3.21
CA ALA A 266 -8.66 2.85 4.44
C ALA A 266 -9.66 2.68 5.59
N PHE A 267 -9.14 2.61 6.81
CA PHE A 267 -9.96 2.60 8.02
C PHE A 267 -10.08 3.99 8.63
N THR A 268 -11.28 4.37 8.99
CA THR A 268 -11.47 5.54 9.87
C THR A 268 -10.86 5.26 11.25
N PRO A 269 -10.56 6.30 12.05
CA PRO A 269 -10.15 6.12 13.44
C PRO A 269 -11.17 5.35 14.29
N SER A 270 -12.45 5.35 13.90
CA SER A 270 -13.53 4.60 14.57
C SER A 270 -13.65 3.13 14.12
N GLY A 271 -12.85 2.69 13.14
CA GLY A 271 -12.84 1.31 12.67
C GLY A 271 -13.79 1.02 11.50
N THR A 272 -14.39 2.03 10.89
CA THR A 272 -15.16 1.83 9.64
C THR A 272 -14.20 1.64 8.48
N LEU A 273 -14.38 0.58 7.69
CA LEU A 273 -13.67 0.32 6.46
C LEU A 273 -14.31 1.09 5.31
N LEU A 274 -13.55 1.93 4.61
CA LEU A 274 -13.95 2.57 3.37
C LEU A 274 -13.22 1.90 2.21
N VAL A 275 -13.94 1.65 1.12
CA VAL A 275 -13.40 0.96 -0.06
C VAL A 275 -13.75 1.75 -1.31
N SER A 276 -12.77 1.99 -2.17
CA SER A 276 -13.01 2.48 -3.53
C SER A 276 -13.31 1.30 -4.46
N ASN A 277 -14.18 1.51 -5.42
CA ASN A 277 -14.60 0.49 -6.36
C ASN A 277 -14.38 1.01 -7.78
N VAL A 278 -13.63 0.27 -8.57
CA VAL A 278 -13.25 0.67 -9.94
C VAL A 278 -14.47 0.83 -10.85
N GLY A 279 -15.53 0.11 -10.54
CA GLY A 279 -16.78 0.06 -11.30
C GLY A 279 -16.92 -1.22 -12.13
N GLN A 280 -18.09 -1.40 -12.74
CA GLN A 280 -18.36 -2.60 -13.54
C GLN A 280 -17.54 -2.62 -14.82
N VAL A 281 -16.81 -3.71 -14.99
CA VAL A 281 -16.16 -4.05 -16.26
C VAL A 281 -17.10 -5.00 -17.01
N ASN A 282 -18.12 -4.47 -17.64
CA ASN A 282 -18.97 -5.25 -18.55
C ASN A 282 -18.25 -5.50 -19.86
N GLY A 283 -17.29 -6.38 -19.84
CA GLY A 283 -16.50 -6.77 -21.00
C GLY A 283 -15.21 -7.38 -20.52
N THR A 284 -14.84 -8.47 -21.14
CA THR A 284 -13.62 -9.18 -20.83
C THR A 284 -12.41 -8.27 -20.83
N PHE A 285 -11.87 -7.90 -19.65
CA PHE A 285 -10.45 -7.72 -19.55
C PHE A 285 -9.83 -9.10 -19.82
N ALA A 286 -9.82 -9.50 -21.06
CA ALA A 286 -8.99 -10.59 -21.49
C ALA A 286 -7.57 -10.04 -21.52
N TYR A 287 -6.85 -10.18 -20.44
CA TYR A 287 -5.39 -10.14 -20.49
C TYR A 287 -4.97 -11.25 -21.45
N PRO A 288 -4.27 -10.92 -22.52
CA PRO A 288 -3.98 -11.92 -23.52
C PRO A 288 -2.86 -12.86 -23.04
N ALA A 289 -3.24 -14.05 -22.65
CA ALA A 289 -2.40 -15.17 -22.99
C ALA A 289 -2.47 -15.31 -24.51
N GLY A 290 -1.58 -14.61 -25.24
CA GLY A 290 -1.50 -14.66 -26.70
C GLY A 290 -2.70 -14.00 -27.39
N SER A 291 -2.51 -12.73 -27.81
CA SER A 291 -3.26 -12.04 -28.87
C SER A 291 -4.78 -12.28 -28.90
N VAL A 292 -5.49 -11.89 -27.88
CA VAL A 292 -6.93 -11.63 -28.01
C VAL A 292 -7.07 -10.14 -28.31
N PRO A 293 -7.70 -9.74 -29.42
CA PRO A 293 -8.05 -8.36 -29.64
C PRO A 293 -8.85 -7.89 -28.44
N ILE A 294 -8.51 -6.72 -27.85
CA ILE A 294 -9.36 -6.06 -26.90
C ILE A 294 -10.61 -5.61 -27.67
N PRO A 295 -11.67 -6.39 -27.73
CA PRO A 295 -12.81 -5.98 -28.52
C PRO A 295 -13.61 -5.01 -27.70
N GLN A 296 -13.76 -3.79 -28.17
CA GLN A 296 -14.86 -2.88 -27.79
C GLN A 296 -15.14 -2.69 -26.30
N ILE A 297 -14.10 -2.78 -25.49
CA ILE A 297 -14.21 -3.12 -24.08
C ILE A 297 -14.59 -1.93 -23.23
N LEU A 298 -14.43 -0.79 -23.72
CA LEU A 298 -14.60 0.38 -22.90
C LEU A 298 -15.74 1.21 -23.45
N ASP A 299 -16.96 0.70 -23.24
CA ASP A 299 -18.03 1.67 -23.10
C ASP A 299 -17.71 2.51 -21.85
N PRO A 300 -17.24 3.74 -22.07
CA PRO A 300 -16.89 4.61 -20.97
C PRO A 300 -18.03 4.84 -19.97
N ALA A 301 -19.27 4.60 -20.36
CA ALA A 301 -20.42 4.71 -19.48
C ALA A 301 -20.48 3.61 -18.39
N GLN A 302 -19.69 2.54 -18.52
CA GLN A 302 -19.76 1.39 -17.62
C GLN A 302 -18.68 1.36 -16.53
N PHE A 303 -17.70 2.27 -16.56
CA PHE A 303 -16.68 2.40 -15.52
C PHE A 303 -16.98 3.51 -14.52
N THR A 304 -18.23 3.68 -14.13
CA THR A 304 -18.56 4.61 -13.05
C THR A 304 -17.94 4.11 -11.76
N GLY A 305 -16.85 4.76 -11.35
CA GLY A 305 -16.23 4.47 -10.06
C GLY A 305 -17.17 4.85 -8.91
N SER A 306 -17.01 4.18 -7.79
CA SER A 306 -17.77 4.45 -6.57
C SER A 306 -16.93 4.28 -5.32
N ALA A 307 -17.50 4.60 -4.17
CA ALA A 307 -17.00 4.23 -2.86
C ALA A 307 -18.11 3.60 -2.03
N SER A 308 -17.72 2.65 -1.19
CA SER A 308 -18.58 1.97 -0.21
C SER A 308 -17.95 2.02 1.17
N SER A 309 -18.73 1.74 2.21
CA SER A 309 -18.23 1.63 3.57
C SER A 309 -18.86 0.47 4.32
N TYR A 310 -18.09 -0.09 5.27
CA TYR A 310 -18.47 -1.30 6.00
C TYR A 310 -18.09 -1.17 7.48
N SER A 311 -18.92 -1.72 8.33
CA SER A 311 -18.51 -2.08 9.69
C SER A 311 -17.81 -3.44 9.66
N LEU A 312 -16.73 -3.57 10.43
CA LEU A 312 -15.97 -4.80 10.59
C LEU A 312 -16.22 -5.37 11.99
N SER A 313 -16.69 -6.62 12.06
CA SER A 313 -16.87 -7.30 13.34
C SER A 313 -15.56 -7.89 13.86
N SER A 314 -15.50 -8.26 15.14
CA SER A 314 -14.35 -8.96 15.72
C SER A 314 -14.10 -10.38 15.16
N THR A 315 -15.01 -10.88 14.34
CA THR A 315 -14.89 -12.17 13.63
C THR A 315 -14.68 -12.00 12.13
N GLY A 316 -14.25 -10.82 11.69
CA GLY A 316 -13.96 -10.53 10.30
C GLY A 316 -15.19 -10.26 9.41
N ALA A 317 -16.41 -10.39 9.93
CA ALA A 317 -17.60 -10.16 9.14
C ALA A 317 -17.76 -8.68 8.80
N LEU A 318 -17.99 -8.40 7.51
CA LEU A 318 -18.26 -7.08 6.98
C LEU A 318 -19.76 -6.87 6.81
N ALA A 319 -20.28 -5.75 7.30
CA ALA A 319 -21.65 -5.35 7.08
C ALA A 319 -21.68 -3.96 6.42
N PRO A 320 -22.35 -3.78 5.26
CA PRO A 320 -22.40 -2.52 4.57
C PRO A 320 -23.04 -1.42 5.44
N VAL A 321 -22.37 -0.26 5.52
CA VAL A 321 -22.91 1.00 6.08
C VAL A 321 -23.41 1.86 4.94
N THR A 322 -22.60 2.00 3.90
CA THR A 322 -22.99 2.64 2.63
C THR A 322 -22.65 1.68 1.50
N THR A 323 -23.66 1.33 0.70
CA THR A 323 -23.49 0.33 -0.34
C THR A 323 -22.75 0.89 -1.56
N GLU A 324 -23.13 2.08 -2.03
CA GLU A 324 -22.53 2.70 -3.19
C GLU A 324 -22.76 4.21 -3.17
N VAL A 325 -21.68 4.99 -3.36
CA VAL A 325 -21.77 6.41 -3.69
C VAL A 325 -20.88 6.66 -4.91
N LEU A 326 -21.50 6.97 -6.05
CA LEU A 326 -20.78 7.21 -7.30
C LEU A 326 -19.72 8.30 -7.14
N SER A 327 -18.51 8.05 -7.65
CA SER A 327 -17.42 9.02 -7.62
C SER A 327 -17.68 10.18 -8.60
N GLY A 328 -18.45 9.93 -9.64
CA GLY A 328 -18.66 10.86 -10.74
C GLY A 328 -17.50 10.85 -11.75
N GLY A 329 -16.44 10.10 -11.46
CA GLY A 329 -15.34 9.79 -12.36
C GLY A 329 -15.33 8.32 -12.75
N ARG A 330 -14.27 7.87 -13.40
CA ARG A 330 -14.10 6.50 -13.86
C ARG A 330 -12.86 5.88 -13.26
N GLY A 331 -12.98 4.59 -12.90
CA GLY A 331 -11.87 3.88 -12.30
C GLY A 331 -11.49 4.50 -10.95
N ALA A 332 -12.41 4.52 -9.99
CA ALA A 332 -12.12 4.92 -8.63
C ALA A 332 -11.20 3.86 -7.99
N CYS A 333 -9.92 4.16 -7.90
CA CYS A 333 -8.89 3.20 -7.54
C CYS A 333 -8.31 3.46 -6.14
N TRP A 334 -7.37 4.35 -6.01
CA TRP A 334 -6.72 4.62 -4.71
C TRP A 334 -7.62 5.41 -3.78
N LEU A 335 -7.49 5.17 -2.48
CA LEU A 335 -8.27 5.84 -1.45
C LEU A 335 -7.41 6.12 -0.22
N VAL A 336 -7.38 7.39 0.21
CA VAL A 336 -6.81 7.79 1.50
C VAL A 336 -7.77 8.64 2.30
N LEU A 337 -7.54 8.73 3.62
CA LEU A 337 -8.32 9.55 4.52
C LEU A 337 -7.58 10.81 4.94
N SER A 338 -8.35 11.89 5.16
CA SER A 338 -7.84 13.01 5.96
C SER A 338 -7.41 12.51 7.35
N LYS A 339 -6.44 13.18 7.96
CA LYS A 339 -5.87 12.78 9.25
C LYS A 339 -6.93 12.60 10.36
N ASP A 340 -7.99 13.38 10.32
CA ASP A 340 -9.10 13.31 11.28
C ASP A 340 -10.20 12.30 10.88
N GLY A 341 -10.02 11.62 9.75
CA GLY A 341 -10.96 10.63 9.24
C GLY A 341 -12.30 11.17 8.73
N LYS A 342 -12.47 12.49 8.61
CA LYS A 342 -13.73 13.08 8.19
C LYS A 342 -13.94 13.17 6.69
N PHE A 343 -12.85 13.03 5.92
CA PHE A 343 -12.88 13.08 4.47
C PHE A 343 -12.09 11.92 3.89
N ALA A 344 -12.60 11.36 2.81
CA ALA A 344 -11.88 10.41 1.97
C ALA A 344 -11.61 11.07 0.61
N PHE A 345 -10.39 10.85 0.12
CA PHE A 345 -9.96 11.25 -1.21
C PHE A 345 -9.79 10.00 -2.06
N VAL A 346 -10.29 10.02 -3.28
CA VAL A 346 -10.28 8.87 -4.18
C VAL A 346 -9.85 9.32 -5.56
N THR A 347 -8.83 8.68 -6.12
CA THR A 347 -8.40 8.92 -7.49
C THR A 347 -9.35 8.28 -8.50
N ASN A 348 -9.64 8.97 -9.59
CA ASN A 348 -10.36 8.45 -10.75
C ASN A 348 -9.38 8.34 -11.92
N THR A 349 -8.74 7.19 -12.03
CA THR A 349 -7.61 6.95 -12.92
C THR A 349 -8.00 6.90 -14.39
N LEU A 350 -9.21 6.39 -14.69
CA LEU A 350 -9.69 6.17 -16.06
C LEU A 350 -10.51 7.33 -16.61
N SER A 351 -10.44 8.50 -15.98
CA SER A 351 -11.43 9.53 -16.26
C SER A 351 -11.40 10.10 -17.66
N THR A 352 -10.58 9.65 -18.60
CA THR A 352 -10.74 9.80 -20.03
C THR A 352 -9.43 9.73 -20.86
N ALA A 353 -8.25 9.61 -20.21
CA ALA A 353 -7.01 9.42 -20.95
C ALA A 353 -6.93 8.00 -21.53
N PRO A 354 -6.39 7.80 -22.72
CA PRO A 354 -6.17 6.48 -23.24
C PRO A 354 -5.04 5.81 -22.45
N ILE A 355 -5.41 4.95 -21.50
CA ILE A 355 -4.46 4.03 -20.89
C ILE A 355 -3.98 3.00 -21.91
N LEU A 356 -4.75 2.86 -22.98
CA LEU A 356 -4.47 1.96 -24.11
C LEU A 356 -3.93 2.78 -25.27
N GLY A 357 -2.73 2.44 -25.72
CA GLY A 357 -2.12 3.05 -26.91
C GLY A 357 -2.99 2.97 -28.16
N PRO A 358 -2.72 3.82 -29.18
CA PRO A 358 -3.47 3.79 -30.44
C PRO A 358 -3.48 2.38 -31.07
N PRO A 359 -4.59 1.93 -31.69
CA PRO A 359 -5.57 2.75 -32.39
C PRO A 359 -6.92 2.94 -31.66
N ASN A 360 -7.07 2.44 -30.44
CA ASN A 360 -8.37 2.43 -29.76
C ASN A 360 -8.52 3.62 -28.80
N GLY A 361 -7.94 4.77 -29.16
CA GLY A 361 -7.94 6.01 -28.39
C GLY A 361 -9.28 6.30 -27.72
N ILE A 362 -9.36 6.02 -26.43
CA ILE A 362 -10.46 6.46 -25.60
C ILE A 362 -10.09 7.84 -25.11
N GLY A 363 -10.83 8.76 -25.58
CA GLY A 363 -10.91 10.20 -25.36
C GLY A 363 -9.88 10.88 -24.44
N THR A 364 -9.50 12.06 -24.87
CA THR A 364 -8.71 13.04 -24.10
C THR A 364 -9.54 13.60 -22.96
N GLY A 365 -9.52 13.01 -21.80
CA GLY A 365 -10.18 13.54 -20.64
C GLY A 365 -9.28 13.60 -19.43
N ALA A 366 -9.73 14.32 -18.44
CA ALA A 366 -8.96 14.63 -17.26
C ALA A 366 -9.00 13.51 -16.23
N GLY A 367 -7.86 13.18 -15.64
CA GLY A 367 -7.78 12.50 -14.37
C GLY A 367 -8.46 13.31 -13.27
N GLY A 368 -8.93 12.69 -12.22
CA GLY A 368 -9.65 13.42 -11.19
C GLY A 368 -9.53 12.84 -9.80
N LEU A 369 -9.83 13.68 -8.82
CA LEU A 369 -10.00 13.29 -7.42
C LEU A 369 -11.45 13.50 -7.01
N THR A 370 -12.02 12.54 -6.29
CA THR A 370 -13.31 12.71 -5.64
C THR A 370 -13.12 12.83 -4.14
N THR A 371 -13.71 13.85 -3.55
CA THR A 371 -13.78 13.99 -2.10
C THR A 371 -15.13 13.50 -1.58
N TYR A 372 -15.09 12.62 -0.59
CA TYR A 372 -16.26 12.20 0.18
C TYR A 372 -16.17 12.73 1.61
N ARG A 373 -17.32 13.09 2.16
CA ARG A 373 -17.48 13.28 3.60
C ARG A 373 -17.78 11.92 4.21
N VAL A 374 -17.12 11.65 5.33
CA VAL A 374 -17.35 10.46 6.17
C VAL A 374 -18.18 10.89 7.37
N GLY A 375 -19.36 10.31 7.52
CA GLY A 375 -20.22 10.51 8.67
C GLY A 375 -19.67 9.87 9.94
N SER A 376 -20.13 10.29 11.10
CA SER A 376 -19.73 9.66 12.36
C SER A 376 -20.21 8.22 12.51
N ASP A 377 -21.21 7.84 11.72
CA ASP A 377 -21.72 6.47 11.55
C ASP A 377 -21.00 5.67 10.45
N GLY A 378 -20.02 6.29 9.80
CA GLY A 378 -19.31 5.71 8.67
C GLY A 378 -19.99 5.86 7.31
N SER A 379 -21.11 6.56 7.23
CA SER A 379 -21.80 6.84 5.96
C SER A 379 -20.98 7.77 5.08
N LEU A 380 -21.11 7.60 3.75
CA LEU A 380 -20.39 8.37 2.75
C LEU A 380 -21.33 9.35 2.03
N THR A 381 -20.84 10.55 1.79
CA THR A 381 -21.50 11.55 0.94
C THR A 381 -20.47 12.20 0.03
N ARG A 382 -20.66 12.12 -1.29
CA ARG A 382 -19.79 12.82 -2.25
C ARG A 382 -19.93 14.33 -2.07
N LEU A 383 -18.79 15.02 -1.95
CA LEU A 383 -18.74 16.48 -1.81
C LEU A 383 -18.37 17.19 -3.11
N SER A 384 -17.28 16.77 -3.72
CA SER A 384 -16.71 17.46 -4.88
C SER A 384 -15.88 16.53 -5.75
N GLN A 385 -15.61 16.99 -6.96
CA GLN A 385 -14.56 16.48 -7.83
C GLN A 385 -13.54 17.59 -8.09
N THR A 386 -12.27 17.20 -8.16
CA THR A 386 -11.14 18.06 -8.56
C THR A 386 -10.56 17.50 -9.83
N ASP A 387 -10.53 18.29 -10.88
CA ASP A 387 -9.93 17.96 -12.16
C ASP A 387 -8.40 18.09 -12.05
N LEU A 388 -7.66 17.08 -12.48
CA LEU A 388 -6.19 17.07 -12.50
C LEU A 388 -5.61 17.35 -13.87
N GLY A 389 -6.45 17.58 -14.88
CA GLY A 389 -5.99 17.75 -16.25
C GLY A 389 -5.66 16.41 -16.94
N PRO A 390 -4.89 16.45 -18.03
CA PRO A 390 -4.57 15.25 -18.80
C PRO A 390 -3.55 14.38 -18.04
N GLY A 391 -4.02 13.46 -17.24
CA GLY A 391 -3.22 12.53 -16.47
C GLY A 391 -4.00 11.27 -16.12
N SER A 392 -3.35 10.34 -15.48
CA SER A 392 -3.95 9.11 -14.96
C SER A 392 -3.57 8.98 -13.48
N PRO A 393 -4.21 9.74 -12.56
CA PRO A 393 -3.81 9.75 -11.16
C PRO A 393 -3.85 8.32 -10.59
N THR A 394 -2.73 7.96 -10.04
CA THR A 394 -2.52 6.70 -9.33
C THR A 394 -2.35 7.00 -7.84
N ASP A 395 -1.46 6.37 -7.15
CA ASP A 395 -1.32 6.41 -5.71
C ASP A 395 -1.40 7.81 -5.07
N GLU A 396 -1.80 7.85 -3.80
CA GLU A 396 -1.97 9.08 -3.05
C GLU A 396 -1.53 8.93 -1.60
N ALA A 397 -1.09 10.04 -0.99
CA ALA A 397 -0.67 10.08 0.41
C ALA A 397 -1.02 11.42 1.07
N VAL A 398 -1.47 11.36 2.32
CA VAL A 398 -1.69 12.54 3.17
C VAL A 398 -0.46 12.77 4.04
N SER A 399 -0.01 14.03 4.13
CA SER A 399 1.10 14.39 5.02
C SER A 399 0.79 14.08 6.49
N ALA A 400 1.80 13.75 7.29
CA ALA A 400 1.61 13.40 8.71
C ALA A 400 0.93 14.51 9.54
N ASP A 401 1.09 15.79 9.15
CA ASP A 401 0.40 16.92 9.77
C ASP A 401 -1.06 17.08 9.28
N GLY A 402 -1.48 16.32 8.25
CA GLY A 402 -2.83 16.32 7.69
C GLY A 402 -3.16 17.52 6.81
N LYS A 403 -2.17 18.33 6.44
CA LYS A 403 -2.39 19.57 5.70
C LYS A 403 -2.37 19.44 4.19
N PHE A 404 -1.68 18.39 3.69
CA PHE A 404 -1.42 18.24 2.27
C PHE A 404 -1.79 16.84 1.79
N LEU A 405 -2.33 16.79 0.59
CA LEU A 405 -2.54 15.58 -0.20
C LEU A 405 -1.55 15.62 -1.37
N TYR A 406 -0.86 14.50 -1.56
CA TYR A 406 0.02 14.23 -2.69
C TYR A 406 -0.61 13.16 -3.55
N VAL A 407 -0.57 13.35 -4.86
CA VAL A 407 -1.13 12.41 -5.84
C VAL A 407 -0.08 12.15 -6.92
N SER A 408 0.26 10.89 -7.10
CA SER A 408 1.08 10.47 -8.23
C SER A 408 0.26 10.56 -9.51
N ASP A 409 0.70 11.34 -10.46
CA ASP A 409 0.01 11.51 -11.74
C ASP A 409 0.95 11.22 -12.92
N PRO A 410 0.96 9.96 -13.40
CA PRO A 410 1.64 9.62 -14.63
C PRO A 410 0.93 10.27 -15.83
N ASN A 411 1.68 11.05 -16.58
CA ASN A 411 1.28 11.54 -17.87
C ASN A 411 1.67 10.50 -18.92
N VAL A 412 0.69 9.83 -19.50
CA VAL A 412 0.87 8.73 -20.45
C VAL A 412 0.45 9.13 -21.86
N PRO A 413 0.97 10.23 -22.44
CA PRO A 413 0.86 10.51 -23.87
C PRO A 413 1.88 9.68 -24.64
N PRO A 414 1.94 9.77 -25.95
CA PRO A 414 2.99 9.08 -26.70
C PRO A 414 4.38 9.37 -26.11
N PRO A 415 5.30 8.40 -26.12
CA PRO A 415 6.60 8.48 -25.43
C PRO A 415 7.37 9.78 -25.69
N PRO A 416 8.14 10.26 -24.71
CA PRO A 416 8.48 9.59 -23.45
C PRO A 416 7.42 9.80 -22.37
N ALA A 417 7.03 8.70 -21.69
CA ALA A 417 6.15 8.78 -20.52
C ALA A 417 6.86 9.51 -19.37
N THR A 418 6.14 10.37 -18.71
CA THR A 418 6.62 11.15 -17.55
C THR A 418 5.62 11.05 -16.41
N SER A 419 6.06 11.39 -15.22
CA SER A 419 5.17 11.51 -14.06
C SER A 419 5.49 12.78 -13.29
N HIS A 420 4.54 13.22 -12.48
CA HIS A 420 4.74 14.24 -11.48
C HIS A 420 3.92 13.89 -10.23
N ILE A 421 4.08 14.66 -9.18
CA ILE A 421 3.27 14.56 -7.97
C ILE A 421 2.47 15.84 -7.86
N ASP A 422 1.16 15.75 -7.98
CA ASP A 422 0.28 16.87 -7.70
C ASP A 422 0.19 17.13 -6.21
N VAL A 423 0.17 18.40 -5.82
CA VAL A 423 0.15 18.82 -4.43
C VAL A 423 -1.05 19.71 -4.16
N PHE A 424 -1.84 19.32 -3.15
CA PHE A 424 -3.01 20.04 -2.72
C PHE A 424 -2.95 20.38 -1.24
N ALA A 425 -3.43 21.57 -0.86
CA ALA A 425 -3.79 21.85 0.52
C ALA A 425 -5.17 21.26 0.82
N ILE A 426 -5.27 20.56 1.96
CA ILE A 426 -6.54 20.02 2.48
C ILE A 426 -7.18 21.08 3.35
N ASN A 427 -8.34 21.57 2.94
CA ASN A 427 -9.09 22.56 3.70
C ASN A 427 -9.98 21.90 4.77
N GLY A 428 -10.34 22.63 5.81
CA GLY A 428 -11.15 22.13 6.92
C GLY A 428 -12.56 21.64 6.56
N ASN A 429 -13.05 21.95 5.37
CA ASN A 429 -14.31 21.45 4.81
C ASN A 429 -14.12 20.26 3.83
N GLY A 430 -12.90 19.78 3.66
CA GLY A 430 -12.54 18.70 2.75
C GLY A 430 -12.27 19.13 1.30
N SER A 431 -12.47 20.40 0.96
CA SER A 431 -12.08 20.87 -0.38
C SER A 431 -10.56 20.87 -0.54
N LEU A 432 -10.09 20.67 -1.77
CA LEU A 432 -8.70 20.67 -2.13
C LEU A 432 -8.34 21.96 -2.86
N THR A 433 -7.26 22.62 -2.43
CA THR A 433 -6.69 23.79 -3.13
C THR A 433 -5.41 23.38 -3.79
N PRO A 434 -5.29 23.43 -5.14
CA PRO A 434 -4.04 23.14 -5.83
C PRO A 434 -2.92 24.07 -5.35
N ILE A 435 -1.75 23.54 -5.07
CA ILE A 435 -0.56 24.32 -4.71
C ILE A 435 0.35 24.41 -5.93
N THR A 436 0.81 23.25 -6.43
CA THR A 436 1.71 23.14 -7.57
C THR A 436 1.80 21.69 -8.02
N GLN A 437 2.31 21.50 -9.23
CA GLN A 437 2.86 20.22 -9.62
C GLN A 437 4.30 20.10 -9.10
N GLY A 438 4.67 18.91 -8.63
CA GLY A 438 6.05 18.58 -8.31
C GLY A 438 6.94 18.54 -9.57
N PRO A 439 8.23 18.27 -9.40
CA PRO A 439 9.13 18.11 -10.52
C PRO A 439 8.67 17.02 -11.49
N THR A 440 8.78 17.27 -12.79
CA THR A 440 8.55 16.25 -13.81
C THR A 440 9.65 15.18 -13.73
N LEU A 441 9.23 13.93 -13.63
CA LEU A 441 10.09 12.76 -13.56
C LEU A 441 10.07 12.03 -14.91
N PRO A 442 11.24 11.68 -15.49
CA PRO A 442 11.32 11.00 -16.79
C PRO A 442 11.04 9.50 -16.68
N VAL A 443 10.24 9.09 -15.71
CA VAL A 443 9.87 7.70 -15.41
C VAL A 443 8.42 7.65 -14.95
N ILE A 444 7.79 6.50 -15.11
CA ILE A 444 6.52 6.22 -14.44
C ILE A 444 6.81 5.85 -13.00
N ILE A 445 6.27 6.63 -12.08
CA ILE A 445 6.42 6.39 -10.65
C ILE A 445 5.28 5.51 -10.12
N SER A 446 5.57 4.79 -9.04
CA SER A 446 4.61 3.90 -8.38
C SER A 446 4.77 3.97 -6.87
N GLY A 447 3.66 3.86 -6.15
CA GLY A 447 3.65 3.99 -4.71
C GLY A 447 3.87 5.41 -4.22
N LEU A 448 3.23 5.77 -3.12
CA LEU A 448 3.41 7.06 -2.47
C LEU A 448 3.34 6.92 -0.96
N ALA A 449 4.27 7.55 -0.25
CA ALA A 449 4.24 7.65 1.21
C ALA A 449 4.71 9.05 1.64
N ALA A 450 4.06 9.60 2.68
CA ALA A 450 4.39 10.92 3.21
C ALA A 450 4.48 10.92 4.74
N ASN A 451 5.41 11.71 5.31
CA ASN A 451 5.51 11.93 6.74
C ASN A 451 5.42 13.42 7.11
#